data_7461d20da7912e403460af804bd5ccc7
#
_entry.id   7461d20da7912e403460af804bd5ccc7
#
_cell.length_a   1.000
_cell.length_b   1.000
_cell.length_c   1.000
_cell.angle_alpha   90.00
_cell.angle_beta   90.00
_cell.angle_gamma   90.00
#
_symmetry.space_group_name_H-M   'P 1'
#
loop_
_entity.id
_entity.type
_entity.pdbx_description
1 polymer ?
#
loop_
_entity_poly.entity_id
_entity_poly.type
_entity_poly.pdbx_seq_one_letter_code
_entity_poly.pdbx_strand_id
1 'polypeptide(L)'
;LGHMMGMDVHDMEGLGQIYVGFDEETRPNLEQFGTNCLRCGRRLQEGWVMTDEPGIYFIPALIDDWRAKGLHKDFINYDLLETYKDFGGIRLEDDILITKDGCRFIGDKLIPYHINEVEEFINKD
;
A
#
# COMPACT_ATOMS: atom_id res chain seq x y z
N LEU A 1 1.81 -2.44 1.90
CA LEU A 1 1.58 -2.58 0.46
C LEU A 1 0.66 -3.74 0.11
N GLY A 2 0.36 -4.63 1.07
CA GLY A 2 -0.53 -5.76 0.87
C GLY A 2 -0.55 -6.68 2.07
N HIS A 3 -1.51 -7.58 2.08
CA HIS A 3 -1.69 -8.59 3.11
C HIS A 3 -2.23 -9.89 2.51
N MET A 4 -2.17 -10.97 3.28
CA MET A 4 -2.75 -12.25 2.89
C MET A 4 -4.28 -12.15 2.82
N MET A 5 -4.85 -12.78 1.81
CA MET A 5 -6.28 -13.01 1.66
C MET A 5 -6.60 -14.50 1.75
N GLY A 6 -7.69 -14.83 2.41
CA GLY A 6 -8.14 -16.20 2.57
C GLY A 6 -9.64 -16.26 2.86
N MET A 7 -10.04 -16.93 3.92
CA MET A 7 -11.44 -16.98 4.35
C MET A 7 -11.95 -15.60 4.81
N ASP A 8 -11.05 -14.77 5.30
CA ASP A 8 -11.29 -13.37 5.62
C ASP A 8 -10.43 -12.48 4.73
N VAL A 9 -10.88 -11.23 4.49
CA VAL A 9 -10.14 -10.22 3.72
C VAL A 9 -8.77 -9.94 4.34
N HIS A 10 -8.69 -9.92 5.67
CA HIS A 10 -7.44 -9.91 6.43
C HIS A 10 -7.22 -11.28 7.05
N ASP A 11 -6.66 -12.20 6.28
CA ASP A 11 -6.61 -13.60 6.67
C ASP A 11 -5.77 -13.83 7.93
N MET A 12 -6.40 -14.45 8.92
CA MET A 12 -5.83 -14.85 10.20
C MET A 12 -5.20 -13.72 11.05
N GLU A 13 -5.31 -12.45 10.66
CA GLU A 13 -4.69 -11.32 11.39
C GLU A 13 -5.16 -11.18 12.85
N GLY A 14 -6.33 -11.69 13.17
CA GLY A 14 -6.83 -11.78 14.55
C GLY A 14 -5.95 -12.62 15.49
N LEU A 15 -5.08 -13.49 14.95
CA LEU A 15 -4.09 -14.25 15.72
C LEU A 15 -2.86 -13.42 16.08
N GLY A 16 -2.70 -12.26 15.46
CA GLY A 16 -1.58 -11.33 15.65
C GLY A 16 -0.68 -11.22 14.43
N GLN A 17 -0.51 -10.00 13.96
CA GLN A 17 0.23 -9.66 12.75
C GLN A 17 1.63 -10.27 12.70
N ILE A 18 2.33 -10.27 13.84
CA ILE A 18 3.69 -10.80 13.93
C ILE A 18 3.77 -12.30 13.66
N TYR A 19 2.69 -13.04 13.91
CA TYR A 19 2.64 -14.49 13.70
C TYR A 19 2.17 -14.88 12.30
N VAL A 20 1.38 -14.03 11.68
CA VAL A 20 0.80 -14.30 10.36
C VAL A 20 1.66 -13.71 9.24
N GLY A 21 2.04 -12.44 9.36
CA GLY A 21 2.73 -11.70 8.32
C GLY A 21 4.25 -11.80 8.36
N PHE A 22 4.83 -12.43 9.38
CA PHE A 22 6.29 -12.54 9.58
C PHE A 22 6.69 -13.97 9.93
N ASP A 23 7.99 -14.25 9.92
CA ASP A 23 8.57 -15.54 10.25
C ASP A 23 9.90 -15.39 11.02
N GLU A 24 10.67 -16.48 11.14
CA GLU A 24 11.95 -16.44 11.84
C GLU A 24 13.03 -15.66 11.10
N GLU A 25 12.95 -15.59 9.76
CA GLU A 25 13.91 -14.89 8.91
C GLU A 25 13.59 -13.40 8.79
N THR A 26 12.32 -13.04 8.88
CA THR A 26 11.84 -11.65 8.70
C THR A 26 11.10 -11.18 9.93
N ARG A 27 11.53 -10.04 10.47
CA ARG A 27 10.90 -9.41 11.64
C ARG A 27 10.38 -8.03 11.30
N PRO A 28 9.27 -7.59 11.92
CA PRO A 28 8.77 -6.25 11.69
C PRO A 28 9.77 -5.21 12.21
N ASN A 29 10.00 -4.17 11.40
CA ASN A 29 10.71 -2.98 11.86
C ASN A 29 9.69 -2.00 12.45
N LEU A 30 9.63 -1.91 13.77
CA LEU A 30 8.66 -1.08 14.49
C LEU A 30 9.10 0.39 14.64
N GLU A 31 10.35 0.71 14.32
CA GLU A 31 10.91 2.05 14.50
C GLU A 31 10.81 2.90 13.24
N GLN A 32 10.94 2.29 12.07
CA GLN A 32 10.92 3.01 10.81
C GLN A 32 9.50 3.38 10.41
N PHE A 33 9.25 4.67 10.20
CA PHE A 33 7.98 5.16 9.68
C PHE A 33 7.63 4.47 8.34
N GLY A 34 6.37 4.06 8.19
CA GLY A 34 5.87 3.34 7.01
C GLY A 34 6.09 1.83 7.09
N THR A 35 7.26 1.35 7.47
CA THR A 35 7.53 -0.09 7.59
C THR A 35 7.00 -0.68 8.90
N ASN A 36 6.79 0.12 9.92
CA ASN A 36 6.23 -0.31 11.21
C ASN A 36 4.76 -0.77 11.11
N CYS A 37 4.09 -0.45 10.02
CA CYS A 37 2.71 -0.85 9.72
C CYS A 37 2.61 -1.92 8.62
N LEU A 38 3.74 -2.51 8.19
CA LEU A 38 3.71 -3.59 7.21
C LEU A 38 3.00 -4.82 7.79
N ARG A 39 2.07 -5.36 7.01
CA ARG A 39 1.28 -6.53 7.38
C ARG A 39 1.92 -7.84 6.94
N CYS A 40 2.69 -7.82 5.85
CA CYS A 40 3.39 -8.99 5.35
C CYS A 40 4.84 -8.62 5.01
N GLY A 41 5.78 -9.24 5.72
CA GLY A 41 7.22 -9.13 5.46
C GLY A 41 7.84 -10.47 5.09
N ARG A 42 7.05 -11.55 5.04
CA ARG A 42 7.51 -12.89 4.68
C ARG A 42 7.90 -12.98 3.21
N ARG A 43 8.78 -13.91 2.89
CA ARG A 43 9.06 -14.28 1.49
C ARG A 43 7.81 -14.86 0.85
N LEU A 44 7.38 -14.26 -0.25
CA LEU A 44 6.20 -14.71 -0.99
C LEU A 44 6.41 -16.11 -1.58
N GLN A 45 5.36 -16.92 -1.58
CA GLN A 45 5.37 -18.29 -2.08
C GLN A 45 4.31 -18.46 -3.17
N GLU A 46 4.62 -19.33 -4.13
CA GLU A 46 3.68 -19.69 -5.19
C GLU A 46 2.36 -20.23 -4.60
N GLY A 47 1.25 -19.80 -5.16
CA GLY A 47 -0.09 -20.17 -4.74
C GLY A 47 -0.71 -19.23 -3.69
N TRP A 48 0.04 -18.29 -3.14
CA TRP A 48 -0.54 -17.32 -2.21
C TRP A 48 -1.41 -16.29 -2.94
N VAL A 49 -2.52 -15.96 -2.31
CA VAL A 49 -3.39 -14.85 -2.71
C VAL A 49 -3.17 -13.71 -1.75
N MET A 50 -2.93 -12.53 -2.29
CA MET A 50 -2.62 -11.33 -1.54
C MET A 50 -3.27 -10.11 -2.17
N THR A 51 -3.46 -9.06 -1.39
CA THR A 51 -3.72 -7.73 -1.93
C THR A 51 -2.42 -7.08 -2.42
N ASP A 52 -2.52 -6.26 -3.46
CA ASP A 52 -1.52 -5.26 -3.86
C ASP A 52 -2.18 -3.89 -3.80
N GLU A 53 -1.84 -3.10 -2.79
CA GLU A 53 -2.58 -1.89 -2.41
C GLU A 53 -1.66 -0.67 -2.22
N PRO A 54 -0.91 -0.25 -3.26
CA PRO A 54 -0.11 0.96 -3.20
C PRO A 54 -1.00 2.19 -3.02
N GLY A 55 -0.58 3.10 -2.13
CA GLY A 55 -1.30 4.33 -1.87
C GLY A 55 -0.38 5.50 -1.59
N ILE A 56 -0.85 6.69 -1.94
CA ILE A 56 -0.20 7.96 -1.63
C ILE A 56 -1.15 8.78 -0.76
N TYR A 57 -0.62 9.30 0.35
CA TYR A 57 -1.41 10.03 1.34
C TYR A 57 -0.74 11.34 1.69
N PHE A 58 -1.50 12.42 1.61
CA PHE A 58 -1.07 13.77 2.00
C PHE A 58 -1.64 14.06 3.38
N ILE A 59 -0.80 13.89 4.42
CA ILE A 59 -1.20 14.04 5.81
C ILE A 59 -0.69 15.40 6.31
N PRO A 60 -1.55 16.43 6.45
CA PRO A 60 -1.14 17.80 6.78
C PRO A 60 -0.24 17.87 8.01
N ALA A 61 -0.63 17.23 9.10
CA ALA A 61 0.14 17.25 10.35
C ALA A 61 1.55 16.66 10.19
N LEU A 62 1.71 15.61 9.37
CA LEU A 62 3.00 14.98 9.10
C LEU A 62 3.86 15.87 8.20
N ILE A 63 3.26 16.48 7.19
CA ILE A 63 3.93 17.43 6.28
C ILE A 63 4.49 18.61 7.08
N ASP A 64 3.68 19.19 7.98
CA ASP A 64 4.08 20.31 8.81
C ASP A 64 5.19 19.94 9.79
N ASP A 65 5.08 18.80 10.45
CA ASP A 65 6.10 18.31 11.39
C ASP A 65 7.45 18.07 10.69
N TRP A 66 7.43 17.38 9.56
CA TRP A 66 8.66 17.12 8.80
C TRP A 66 9.28 18.37 8.21
N ARG A 67 8.46 19.29 7.72
CA ARG A 67 8.91 20.61 7.23
C ARG A 67 9.58 21.41 8.35
N ALA A 68 8.95 21.49 9.52
CA ALA A 68 9.50 22.19 10.69
C ALA A 68 10.83 21.60 11.16
N LYS A 69 10.99 20.29 11.07
CA LYS A 69 12.23 19.58 11.41
C LYS A 69 13.28 19.57 10.30
N GLY A 70 12.93 20.04 9.10
CA GLY A 70 13.81 20.00 7.92
C GLY A 70 14.13 18.59 7.42
N LEU A 71 13.25 17.61 7.72
CA LEU A 71 13.42 16.23 7.31
C LEU A 71 13.18 16.07 5.81
N HIS A 72 13.90 15.14 5.18
CA HIS A 72 13.69 14.72 3.79
C HIS A 72 13.66 15.84 2.74
N LYS A 73 14.24 17.01 3.04
CA LYS A 73 14.25 18.20 2.17
C LYS A 73 14.89 17.97 0.80
N ASP A 74 15.76 16.97 0.68
CA ASP A 74 16.42 16.62 -0.58
C ASP A 74 15.50 15.78 -1.52
N PHE A 75 14.38 15.28 -0.99
CA PHE A 75 13.42 14.43 -1.71
C PHE A 75 12.04 15.05 -1.78
N ILE A 76 11.67 15.89 -0.81
CA ILE A 76 10.33 16.43 -0.66
C ILE A 76 10.32 17.91 -1.02
N ASN A 77 9.47 18.27 -2.00
CA ASN A 77 9.13 19.65 -2.29
C ASN A 77 7.97 20.11 -1.39
N TYR A 78 8.31 20.67 -0.23
CA TYR A 78 7.30 21.10 0.75
C TYR A 78 6.40 22.24 0.27
N ASP A 79 6.88 23.10 -0.63
CA ASP A 79 6.07 24.20 -1.15
C ASP A 79 5.00 23.65 -2.10
N LEU A 80 5.32 22.63 -2.88
CA LEU A 80 4.35 21.93 -3.69
C LEU A 80 3.37 21.10 -2.83
N LEU A 81 3.86 20.43 -1.78
CA LEU A 81 3.00 19.66 -0.89
C LEU A 81 1.93 20.50 -0.18
N GLU A 82 2.17 21.77 0.05
CA GLU A 82 1.18 22.68 0.63
C GLU A 82 -0.12 22.71 -0.18
N THR A 83 -0.02 22.61 -1.51
CA THR A 83 -1.19 22.61 -2.41
C THR A 83 -1.98 21.30 -2.39
N TYR A 84 -1.44 20.21 -1.80
CA TYR A 84 -2.07 18.89 -1.73
C TYR A 84 -2.64 18.54 -0.35
N LYS A 85 -2.53 19.43 0.64
CA LYS A 85 -2.97 19.16 2.01
C LYS A 85 -4.46 18.80 2.11
N ASP A 86 -5.28 19.37 1.24
CA ASP A 86 -6.74 19.11 1.21
C ASP A 86 -7.12 17.91 0.33
N PHE A 87 -6.15 17.30 -0.37
CA PHE A 87 -6.43 16.18 -1.26
C PHE A 87 -6.76 14.89 -0.51
N GLY A 88 -6.13 14.66 0.65
CA GLY A 88 -6.26 13.42 1.40
C GLY A 88 -5.33 12.32 0.90
N GLY A 89 -5.83 11.44 0.05
CA GLY A 89 -5.01 10.36 -0.50
C GLY A 89 -5.76 9.54 -1.54
N ILE A 90 -5.01 8.67 -2.21
CA ILE A 90 -5.54 7.71 -3.19
C ILE A 90 -4.82 6.38 -3.03
N ARG A 91 -5.57 5.28 -3.14
CA ARG A 91 -5.06 3.91 -3.18
C ARG A 91 -5.62 3.21 -4.40
N LEU A 92 -4.79 2.42 -5.05
CA LEU A 92 -5.21 1.39 -6.00
C LEU A 92 -5.07 0.05 -5.29
N GLU A 93 -6.05 -0.82 -5.43
CA GLU A 93 -6.03 -2.11 -4.75
C GLU A 93 -6.51 -3.20 -5.68
N ASP A 94 -5.69 -4.20 -5.87
CA ASP A 94 -5.95 -5.38 -6.66
C ASP A 94 -5.63 -6.65 -5.86
N ASP A 95 -6.31 -7.74 -6.20
CA ASP A 95 -5.99 -9.06 -5.68
C ASP A 95 -5.06 -9.77 -6.64
N ILE A 96 -3.99 -10.33 -6.11
CA ILE A 96 -2.99 -11.04 -6.89
C ILE A 96 -2.78 -12.48 -6.41
N LEU A 97 -2.55 -13.37 -7.36
CA LEU A 97 -2.04 -14.71 -7.12
C LEU A 97 -0.54 -14.72 -7.38
N ILE A 98 0.24 -15.15 -6.39
CA ILE A 98 1.69 -15.32 -6.54
C ILE A 98 1.94 -16.57 -7.40
N THR A 99 2.74 -16.40 -8.44
CA THR A 99 3.15 -17.46 -9.34
C THR A 99 4.62 -17.78 -9.17
N LYS A 100 5.11 -18.82 -9.85
CA LYS A 100 6.51 -19.20 -9.79
C LYS A 100 7.49 -18.07 -10.15
N ASP A 101 7.12 -17.25 -11.15
CA ASP A 101 8.03 -16.26 -11.74
C ASP A 101 7.53 -14.80 -11.57
N GLY A 102 6.47 -14.59 -10.74
CA GLY A 102 5.88 -13.26 -10.52
C GLY A 102 4.50 -13.35 -9.89
N CYS A 103 3.56 -12.61 -10.44
CA CYS A 103 2.16 -12.64 -10.01
C CYS A 103 1.20 -12.47 -11.20
N ARG A 104 -0.05 -12.78 -10.98
CA ARG A 104 -1.14 -12.43 -11.89
C ARG A 104 -2.31 -11.84 -11.11
N PHE A 105 -3.00 -10.91 -11.70
CA PHE A 105 -4.23 -10.35 -11.15
C PHE A 105 -5.34 -11.40 -11.12
N ILE A 106 -6.18 -11.32 -10.08
CA ILE A 106 -7.39 -12.10 -9.93
C ILE A 106 -8.55 -11.23 -10.40
N GLY A 107 -9.37 -11.76 -11.31
CA GLY A 107 -10.49 -11.06 -11.93
C GLY A 107 -10.34 -10.96 -13.44
N ASP A 108 -11.46 -10.62 -14.09
CA ASP A 108 -11.55 -10.59 -15.56
C ASP A 108 -11.05 -9.27 -16.15
N LYS A 109 -11.05 -8.20 -15.37
CA LYS A 109 -10.66 -6.86 -15.80
C LYS A 109 -9.94 -6.12 -14.67
N LEU A 110 -8.90 -5.38 -15.06
CA LEU A 110 -8.30 -4.38 -14.18
C LEU A 110 -9.24 -3.17 -14.05
N ILE A 111 -9.21 -2.55 -12.88
CA ILE A 111 -9.83 -1.23 -12.70
C ILE A 111 -9.07 -0.18 -13.52
N PRO A 112 -9.72 0.86 -14.02
CA PRO A 112 -9.04 1.98 -14.65
C PRO A 112 -8.07 2.65 -13.67
N TYR A 113 -6.80 2.84 -14.06
CA TYR A 113 -5.79 3.50 -13.24
C TYR A 113 -4.99 4.58 -14.00
N HIS A 114 -5.03 4.57 -15.32
CA HIS A 114 -4.50 5.68 -16.11
C HIS A 114 -5.49 6.86 -16.10
N ILE A 115 -4.97 8.08 -16.06
CA ILE A 115 -5.79 9.30 -15.94
C ILE A 115 -6.91 9.36 -16.98
N ASN A 116 -6.57 9.12 -18.25
CA ASN A 116 -7.54 9.13 -19.34
C ASN A 116 -8.62 8.03 -19.20
N GLU A 117 -8.25 6.85 -18.75
CA GLU A 117 -9.20 5.74 -18.52
C GLU A 117 -10.17 6.08 -17.38
N VAL A 118 -9.67 6.67 -16.29
CA VAL A 118 -10.48 7.10 -15.16
C VAL A 118 -11.44 8.22 -15.58
N GLU A 119 -10.96 9.21 -16.32
CA GLU A 119 -11.79 10.30 -16.83
C GLU A 119 -12.86 9.79 -17.80
N GLU A 120 -12.51 8.87 -18.70
CA GLU A 120 -13.47 8.24 -19.60
C GLU A 120 -14.53 7.41 -18.83
N PHE A 121 -14.10 6.71 -17.78
CA PHE A 121 -15.01 5.91 -16.97
C PHE A 121 -16.02 6.76 -16.18
N ILE A 122 -15.57 7.87 -15.60
CA ILE A 122 -16.43 8.79 -14.83
C ILE A 122 -17.41 9.53 -15.75
N ASN A 123 -16.99 9.86 -16.97
CA ASN A 123 -17.80 10.61 -17.93
C ASN A 123 -18.67 9.72 -18.85
N LYS A 124 -18.70 8.42 -18.63
CA LYS A 124 -19.66 7.52 -19.30
C LYS A 124 -21.02 7.65 -18.62
N ASP A 125 -21.91 8.45 -19.22
CA ASP A 125 -23.36 8.46 -18.94
C ASP A 125 -24.05 7.16 -19.38
#